data_bcf231b79f0b96afc4247a403b5c8951
#
_entry.id   bcf231b79f0b96afc4247a403b5c8951
#
_cell.length_a   1.000
_cell.length_b   1.000
_cell.length_c   1.000
_cell.angle_alpha   90.00
_cell.angle_beta   90.00
_cell.angle_gamma   90.00
#
_symmetry.space_group_name_H-M   'P 1'
#
loop_
_entity.id
_entity.type
_entity.pdbx_description
1 polymer ?
#
loop_
_entity_poly.entity_id
_entity_poly.type
_entity_poly.pdbx_seq_one_letter_code
_entity_poly.pdbx_strand_id
1 'polypeptide(L)'
;MSSLPNIVILGDYERALRRFSDWGKLEKQANLTFHHEPLRDEALYEAVKDADAIAIVRDRSPFNEAMIARLPKLKFLMFTGERNGTLDAAALVSRNIPIACSPGGPSKETTAELTWALILGASKRLIEENKLIATGGWRDQLSVLPMLSGERLGIMGLGAIGSRVARVGAAFGMEVVTWSPRMTPERAAAENAKAVSLEELLSTSKIVSMHLVAGPGTKGLISADQLALMRPDSILVNTSRAALINMSDLQKALAAGRPGQAAIDVFDI
;
A
#
# COMPACT_ATOMS: atom_id res chain seq x y z
N MET A 1 -16.90 -12.80 41.30
CA MET A 1 -15.68 -12.86 40.45
C MET A 1 -15.95 -11.98 39.26
N SER A 2 -15.15 -10.95 39.02
CA SER A 2 -15.31 -10.13 37.79
C SER A 2 -14.98 -11.02 36.60
N SER A 3 -15.84 -11.03 35.58
CA SER A 3 -15.56 -11.71 34.32
C SER A 3 -14.30 -11.13 33.69
N LEU A 4 -13.50 -12.00 33.06
CA LEU A 4 -12.34 -11.53 32.28
C LEU A 4 -12.78 -10.57 31.16
N PRO A 5 -12.01 -9.52 30.86
CA PRO A 5 -12.34 -8.58 29.77
C PRO A 5 -12.32 -9.30 28.42
N ASN A 6 -13.20 -8.88 27.53
CA ASN A 6 -13.28 -9.39 26.16
C ASN A 6 -12.44 -8.53 25.23
N ILE A 7 -11.48 -9.14 24.56
CA ILE A 7 -10.63 -8.48 23.55
C ILE A 7 -10.92 -9.09 22.18
N VAL A 8 -11.32 -8.26 21.24
CA VAL A 8 -11.61 -8.69 19.87
C VAL A 8 -10.49 -8.21 18.95
N ILE A 9 -9.94 -9.14 18.19
CA ILE A 9 -8.85 -8.92 17.22
C ILE A 9 -9.43 -9.07 15.81
N LEU A 10 -9.28 -8.01 14.98
CA LEU A 10 -9.89 -7.89 13.67
C LEU A 10 -8.84 -7.78 12.57
N GLY A 11 -9.14 -8.34 11.40
CA GLY A 11 -8.35 -8.14 10.19
C GLY A 11 -7.10 -9.03 10.08
N ASP A 12 -6.98 -10.08 10.86
CA ASP A 12 -5.89 -11.08 10.78
C ASP A 12 -6.18 -12.10 9.67
N TYR A 13 -6.35 -11.62 8.43
CA TYR A 13 -6.75 -12.45 7.29
C TYR A 13 -5.76 -13.57 6.99
N GLU A 14 -4.48 -13.32 7.22
CA GLU A 14 -3.38 -14.28 7.02
C GLU A 14 -3.21 -15.25 8.19
N ARG A 15 -4.00 -15.12 9.27
CA ARG A 15 -3.87 -15.89 10.52
C ARG A 15 -2.45 -15.84 11.10
N ALA A 16 -1.82 -14.67 10.98
CA ALA A 16 -0.41 -14.47 11.23
C ALA A 16 -0.12 -14.01 12.66
N LEU A 17 -1.04 -13.30 13.30
CA LEU A 17 -0.79 -12.67 14.60
C LEU A 17 -0.41 -13.68 15.68
N ARG A 18 -1.06 -14.84 15.72
CA ARG A 18 -0.71 -15.90 16.68
C ARG A 18 0.69 -16.50 16.45
N ARG A 19 1.23 -16.40 15.24
CA ARG A 19 2.56 -16.92 14.88
C ARG A 19 3.69 -15.97 15.29
N PHE A 20 3.41 -14.66 15.34
CA PHE A 20 4.42 -13.63 15.55
C PHE A 20 4.39 -12.99 16.94
N SER A 21 3.47 -13.38 17.81
CA SER A 21 3.34 -12.82 19.16
C SER A 21 2.98 -13.90 20.18
N ASP A 22 3.51 -13.75 21.39
CA ASP A 22 3.12 -14.59 22.54
C ASP A 22 1.84 -14.06 23.18
N TRP A 23 0.74 -14.72 22.90
CA TRP A 23 -0.58 -14.40 23.43
C TRP A 23 -0.86 -15.06 24.78
N GLY A 24 -0.06 -16.04 25.20
CA GLY A 24 -0.32 -16.86 26.39
C GLY A 24 -0.39 -16.08 27.70
N LYS A 25 0.29 -14.93 27.79
CA LYS A 25 0.16 -14.04 28.96
C LYS A 25 -1.18 -13.33 28.98
N LEU A 26 -1.66 -12.88 27.81
CA LEU A 26 -2.92 -12.15 27.69
C LEU A 26 -4.11 -13.09 27.82
N GLU A 27 -4.04 -14.31 27.31
CA GLU A 27 -5.09 -15.34 27.41
C GLU A 27 -5.40 -15.73 28.85
N LYS A 28 -4.46 -15.57 29.80
CA LYS A 28 -4.68 -15.77 31.24
C LYS A 28 -5.44 -14.61 31.88
N GLN A 29 -5.56 -13.46 31.23
CA GLN A 29 -6.12 -12.21 31.78
C GLN A 29 -7.32 -11.68 31.00
N ALA A 30 -7.59 -12.23 29.81
CA ALA A 30 -8.65 -11.77 28.92
C ALA A 30 -9.19 -12.92 28.05
N ASN A 31 -10.44 -12.81 27.63
CA ASN A 31 -11.03 -13.65 26.58
C ASN A 31 -10.65 -13.05 25.22
N LEU A 32 -9.94 -13.80 24.37
CA LEU A 32 -9.48 -13.35 23.06
C LEU A 32 -10.32 -13.96 21.95
N THR A 33 -10.88 -13.11 21.09
CA THR A 33 -11.61 -13.53 19.88
C THR A 33 -10.91 -12.98 18.65
N PHE A 34 -10.54 -13.85 17.71
CA PHE A 34 -9.88 -13.47 16.45
C PHE A 34 -10.85 -13.63 15.29
N HIS A 35 -11.01 -12.57 14.50
CA HIS A 35 -11.72 -12.59 13.22
C HIS A 35 -10.73 -12.51 12.07
N HIS A 36 -10.85 -13.46 11.16
CA HIS A 36 -9.94 -13.66 10.03
C HIS A 36 -10.57 -13.30 8.69
N GLU A 37 -11.84 -12.90 8.70
CA GLU A 37 -12.62 -12.45 7.55
C GLU A 37 -12.83 -10.93 7.57
N PRO A 38 -13.06 -10.30 6.41
CA PRO A 38 -13.43 -8.90 6.34
C PRO A 38 -14.86 -8.70 6.86
N LEU A 39 -14.98 -8.06 8.04
CA LEU A 39 -16.26 -7.68 8.63
C LEU A 39 -16.60 -6.23 8.29
N ARG A 40 -17.87 -5.95 7.98
CA ARG A 40 -18.41 -4.62 7.69
C ARG A 40 -19.78 -4.44 8.36
N ASP A 41 -20.16 -3.19 8.53
CA ASP A 41 -21.49 -2.78 8.96
C ASP A 41 -22.01 -3.58 10.17
N GLU A 42 -23.16 -4.20 10.06
CA GLU A 42 -23.79 -4.93 11.16
C GLU A 42 -23.00 -6.17 11.60
N ALA A 43 -22.36 -6.88 10.65
CA ALA A 43 -21.50 -8.01 11.00
C ALA A 43 -20.28 -7.58 11.83
N LEU A 44 -19.70 -6.42 11.55
CA LEU A 44 -18.64 -5.83 12.36
C LEU A 44 -19.15 -5.45 13.74
N TYR A 45 -20.33 -4.79 13.82
CA TYR A 45 -20.94 -4.45 15.10
C TYR A 45 -21.21 -5.68 15.97
N GLU A 46 -21.83 -6.71 15.44
CA GLU A 46 -22.12 -7.95 16.17
C GLU A 46 -20.84 -8.61 16.72
N ALA A 47 -19.75 -8.55 15.96
CA ALA A 47 -18.48 -9.10 16.40
C ALA A 47 -17.84 -8.33 17.56
N VAL A 48 -18.13 -7.02 17.71
CA VAL A 48 -17.42 -6.16 18.68
C VAL A 48 -18.32 -5.53 19.76
N LYS A 49 -19.64 -5.70 19.70
CA LYS A 49 -20.61 -5.04 20.62
C LYS A 49 -20.35 -5.27 22.11
N ASP A 50 -19.76 -6.42 22.46
CA ASP A 50 -19.44 -6.80 23.82
C ASP A 50 -17.94 -6.69 24.17
N ALA A 51 -17.14 -6.09 23.28
CA ALA A 51 -15.71 -5.94 23.48
C ALA A 51 -15.39 -4.85 24.52
N ASP A 52 -14.52 -5.17 25.47
CA ASP A 52 -13.86 -4.19 26.34
C ASP A 52 -12.68 -3.52 25.65
N ALA A 53 -11.99 -4.26 24.77
CA ALA A 53 -10.90 -3.73 23.96
C ALA A 53 -10.93 -4.32 22.53
N ILE A 54 -10.47 -3.52 21.56
CA ILE A 54 -10.42 -3.92 20.16
C ILE A 54 -8.99 -3.71 19.63
N ALA A 55 -8.45 -4.72 18.93
CA ALA A 55 -7.20 -4.63 18.20
C ALA A 55 -7.47 -4.78 16.69
N ILE A 56 -7.01 -3.83 15.89
CA ILE A 56 -7.27 -3.77 14.45
C ILE A 56 -5.95 -3.94 13.68
N VAL A 57 -5.94 -4.81 12.67
CA VAL A 57 -4.82 -4.87 11.73
C VAL A 57 -4.99 -3.79 10.66
N ARG A 58 -4.22 -2.70 10.78
CA ARG A 58 -4.17 -1.56 9.85
C ARG A 58 -5.57 -1.00 9.51
N ASP A 59 -5.78 -0.65 8.24
CA ASP A 59 -7.01 -0.03 7.72
C ASP A 59 -8.11 -1.06 7.32
N ARG A 60 -8.04 -2.29 7.86
CA ARG A 60 -8.89 -3.42 7.41
C ARG A 60 -10.31 -3.42 7.99
N SER A 61 -10.54 -2.71 9.08
CA SER A 61 -11.86 -2.62 9.72
C SER A 61 -12.23 -1.18 9.99
N PRO A 62 -13.32 -0.64 9.40
CA PRO A 62 -13.71 0.75 9.56
C PRO A 62 -14.41 0.97 10.90
N PHE A 63 -13.97 2.00 11.63
CA PHE A 63 -14.59 2.48 12.86
C PHE A 63 -14.89 3.97 12.72
N ASN A 64 -16.03 4.31 12.15
CA ASN A 64 -16.53 5.67 12.11
C ASN A 64 -17.23 6.05 13.42
N GLU A 65 -17.58 7.33 13.57
CA GLU A 65 -18.26 7.85 14.76
C GLU A 65 -19.54 7.06 15.12
N ALA A 66 -20.37 6.73 14.11
CA ALA A 66 -21.63 6.00 14.32
C ALA A 66 -21.38 4.58 14.87
N MET A 67 -20.37 3.87 14.38
CA MET A 67 -19.97 2.56 14.90
C MET A 67 -19.46 2.68 16.35
N ILE A 68 -18.57 3.63 16.61
CA ILE A 68 -17.98 3.85 17.93
C ILE A 68 -19.06 4.21 18.96
N ALA A 69 -20.06 5.02 18.59
CA ALA A 69 -21.18 5.41 19.48
C ALA A 69 -22.01 4.20 19.97
N ARG A 70 -22.08 3.14 19.16
CA ARG A 70 -22.79 1.89 19.49
C ARG A 70 -22.04 0.95 20.44
N LEU A 71 -20.80 1.26 20.84
CA LEU A 71 -19.94 0.38 21.64
C LEU A 71 -19.78 0.89 23.08
N PRO A 72 -20.82 0.74 23.97
CA PRO A 72 -20.78 1.32 25.30
C PRO A 72 -19.75 0.70 26.24
N LYS A 73 -19.34 -0.55 25.99
CA LYS A 73 -18.36 -1.30 26.80
C LYS A 73 -16.90 -1.02 26.41
N LEU A 74 -16.67 -0.40 25.25
CA LEU A 74 -15.32 -0.20 24.71
C LEU A 74 -14.51 0.76 25.61
N LYS A 75 -13.37 0.28 26.10
CA LYS A 75 -12.45 0.99 27.00
C LYS A 75 -11.09 1.28 26.39
N PHE A 76 -10.72 0.56 25.31
CA PHE A 76 -9.42 0.68 24.68
C PHE A 76 -9.48 0.22 23.22
N LEU A 77 -8.77 0.93 22.34
CA LEU A 77 -8.59 0.52 20.96
C LEU A 77 -7.12 0.61 20.57
N MET A 78 -6.61 -0.41 19.90
CA MET A 78 -5.29 -0.38 19.28
C MET A 78 -5.35 -0.77 17.81
N PHE A 79 -4.38 -0.28 17.05
CA PHE A 79 -4.19 -0.72 15.66
C PHE A 79 -2.71 -0.92 15.32
N THR A 80 -2.44 -1.81 14.36
CA THR A 80 -1.08 -2.02 13.87
C THR A 80 -0.70 -0.94 12.85
N GLY A 81 0.53 -0.43 12.93
CA GLY A 81 1.03 0.65 12.06
C GLY A 81 0.94 2.03 12.74
N GLU A 82 1.52 3.04 12.10
CA GLU A 82 1.63 4.40 12.65
C GLU A 82 0.37 5.25 12.39
N ARG A 83 -0.48 4.85 11.44
CA ARG A 83 -1.70 5.57 11.02
C ARG A 83 -2.78 4.59 10.62
N ASN A 84 -4.02 5.00 10.83
CA ASN A 84 -5.21 4.28 10.38
C ASN A 84 -6.18 5.29 9.74
N GLY A 85 -6.46 5.11 8.44
CA GLY A 85 -7.33 6.01 7.66
C GLY A 85 -8.81 5.66 7.75
N THR A 86 -9.17 4.53 8.39
CA THR A 86 -10.56 4.06 8.54
C THR A 86 -11.09 4.19 9.96
N LEU A 87 -10.28 4.79 10.87
CA LEU A 87 -10.61 5.01 12.28
C LEU A 87 -10.91 6.48 12.56
N ASP A 88 -12.07 6.77 13.09
CA ASP A 88 -12.38 8.07 13.66
C ASP A 88 -11.78 8.20 15.07
N ALA A 89 -10.53 8.67 15.11
CA ALA A 89 -9.83 8.87 16.38
C ALA A 89 -10.47 9.98 17.24
N ALA A 90 -11.08 10.99 16.62
CA ALA A 90 -11.74 12.08 17.36
C ALA A 90 -12.95 11.56 18.14
N ALA A 91 -13.73 10.66 17.55
CA ALA A 91 -14.87 10.03 18.22
C ALA A 91 -14.46 9.18 19.44
N LEU A 92 -13.30 8.51 19.40
CA LEU A 92 -12.76 7.77 20.55
C LEU A 92 -12.28 8.72 21.65
N VAL A 93 -11.53 9.76 21.26
CA VAL A 93 -11.03 10.78 22.20
C VAL A 93 -12.16 11.50 22.92
N SER A 94 -13.24 11.89 22.23
CA SER A 94 -14.41 12.54 22.84
C SER A 94 -15.10 11.70 23.91
N ARG A 95 -14.95 10.36 23.83
CA ARG A 95 -15.45 9.39 24.80
C ARG A 95 -14.42 8.97 25.85
N ASN A 96 -13.25 9.62 25.88
CA ASN A 96 -12.13 9.26 26.75
C ASN A 96 -11.67 7.81 26.58
N ILE A 97 -11.75 7.26 25.36
CA ILE A 97 -11.26 5.89 25.05
C ILE A 97 -9.81 6.04 24.55
N PRO A 98 -8.83 5.51 25.28
CA PRO A 98 -7.44 5.52 24.88
C PRO A 98 -7.21 4.78 23.56
N ILE A 99 -6.32 5.35 22.73
CA ILE A 99 -5.92 4.76 21.46
C ILE A 99 -4.42 4.49 21.52
N ALA A 100 -4.01 3.28 21.11
CA ALA A 100 -2.60 2.95 20.90
C ALA A 100 -2.35 2.53 19.45
N CYS A 101 -1.13 2.73 18.99
CA CYS A 101 -0.67 2.16 17.74
C CYS A 101 0.68 1.44 17.95
N SER A 102 0.92 0.40 17.16
CA SER A 102 2.23 -0.22 17.16
C SER A 102 3.18 0.59 16.25
N PRO A 103 4.44 0.81 16.63
CA PRO A 103 5.41 1.37 15.70
C PRO A 103 5.54 0.46 14.48
N GLY A 104 5.76 1.06 13.31
CA GLY A 104 5.99 0.30 12.09
C GLY A 104 7.26 -0.56 12.24
N GLY A 105 7.15 -1.86 11.97
CA GLY A 105 8.30 -2.75 11.84
C GLY A 105 9.08 -2.47 10.53
N PRO A 106 9.88 -3.40 10.01
CA PRO A 106 10.68 -3.27 8.77
C PRO A 106 9.81 -3.24 7.50
N SER A 107 8.57 -2.74 7.60
CA SER A 107 7.61 -2.68 6.49
C SER A 107 8.05 -1.78 5.32
N LYS A 108 8.98 -0.86 5.57
CA LYS A 108 9.52 0.04 4.53
C LYS A 108 10.45 -0.70 3.59
N GLU A 109 11.23 -1.61 4.14
CA GLU A 109 12.13 -2.51 3.42
C GLU A 109 11.32 -3.48 2.56
N THR A 110 10.39 -4.21 3.18
CA THR A 110 9.56 -5.21 2.47
C THR A 110 8.68 -4.58 1.39
N THR A 111 8.18 -3.35 1.59
CA THR A 111 7.44 -2.63 0.54
C THR A 111 8.35 -2.24 -0.63
N ALA A 112 9.60 -1.84 -0.38
CA ALA A 112 10.55 -1.54 -1.44
C ALA A 112 10.96 -2.81 -2.21
N GLU A 113 11.12 -3.95 -1.51
CA GLU A 113 11.37 -5.26 -2.11
C GLU A 113 10.21 -5.69 -3.02
N LEU A 114 8.96 -5.60 -2.55
CA LEU A 114 7.78 -5.88 -3.36
C LEU A 114 7.68 -4.95 -4.57
N THR A 115 7.99 -3.66 -4.41
CA THR A 115 8.02 -2.71 -5.52
C THR A 115 8.98 -3.18 -6.62
N TRP A 116 10.18 -3.63 -6.25
CA TRP A 116 11.15 -4.15 -7.21
C TRP A 116 10.76 -5.50 -7.79
N ALA A 117 10.13 -6.37 -7.01
CA ALA A 117 9.56 -7.62 -7.53
C ALA A 117 8.51 -7.34 -8.61
N LEU A 118 7.65 -6.35 -8.41
CA LEU A 118 6.65 -5.92 -9.40
C LEU A 118 7.30 -5.26 -10.63
N ILE A 119 8.28 -4.37 -10.44
CA ILE A 119 9.03 -3.75 -11.55
C ILE A 119 9.71 -4.82 -12.41
N LEU A 120 10.46 -5.71 -11.80
CA LEU A 120 11.17 -6.78 -12.52
C LEU A 120 10.20 -7.80 -13.12
N GLY A 121 9.17 -8.19 -12.37
CA GLY A 121 8.13 -9.10 -12.84
C GLY A 121 7.43 -8.60 -14.09
N ALA A 122 7.02 -7.32 -14.10
CA ALA A 122 6.37 -6.70 -15.24
C ALA A 122 7.35 -6.46 -16.40
N SER A 123 8.54 -5.88 -16.15
CA SER A 123 9.51 -5.57 -17.20
C SER A 123 10.11 -6.82 -17.85
N LYS A 124 10.23 -7.91 -17.11
CA LYS A 124 10.75 -9.21 -17.60
C LYS A 124 9.64 -10.22 -17.90
N ARG A 125 8.37 -9.80 -17.81
CA ARG A 125 7.20 -10.63 -18.14
C ARG A 125 7.25 -12.01 -17.50
N LEU A 126 7.71 -12.10 -16.25
CA LEU A 126 8.03 -13.37 -15.61
C LEU A 126 6.86 -14.36 -15.58
N ILE A 127 5.63 -13.85 -15.43
CA ILE A 127 4.43 -14.69 -15.39
C ILE A 127 4.12 -15.28 -16.78
N GLU A 128 4.15 -14.44 -17.80
CA GLU A 128 3.86 -14.82 -19.19
C GLU A 128 4.92 -15.80 -19.73
N GLU A 129 6.19 -15.46 -19.52
CA GLU A 129 7.30 -16.28 -19.95
C GLU A 129 7.31 -17.65 -19.24
N ASN A 130 7.02 -17.68 -17.94
CA ASN A 130 6.89 -18.93 -17.20
C ASN A 130 5.71 -19.79 -17.70
N LYS A 131 4.56 -19.18 -18.00
CA LYS A 131 3.41 -19.90 -18.57
C LYS A 131 3.75 -20.48 -19.94
N LEU A 132 4.43 -19.72 -20.79
CA LEU A 132 4.83 -20.16 -22.12
C LEU A 132 5.75 -21.39 -22.04
N ILE A 133 6.78 -21.35 -21.19
CA ILE A 133 7.68 -22.48 -20.99
C ILE A 133 6.95 -23.71 -20.42
N ALA A 134 6.04 -23.50 -19.47
CA ALA A 134 5.26 -24.58 -18.87
C ALA A 134 4.33 -25.29 -19.87
N THR A 135 3.96 -24.62 -20.98
CA THR A 135 3.17 -25.20 -22.07
C THR A 135 4.02 -25.73 -23.26
N GLY A 136 5.35 -25.81 -23.10
CA GLY A 136 6.25 -26.31 -24.10
C GLY A 136 6.76 -25.28 -25.10
N GLY A 137 6.52 -24.00 -24.86
CA GLY A 137 7.07 -22.89 -25.65
C GLY A 137 8.59 -22.78 -25.49
N TRP A 138 9.25 -22.22 -26.49
CA TRP A 138 10.70 -22.04 -26.53
C TRP A 138 11.09 -20.66 -27.05
N ARG A 139 12.37 -20.44 -27.27
CA ARG A 139 12.99 -19.13 -27.59
C ARG A 139 12.36 -18.38 -28.77
N ASP A 140 11.83 -19.06 -29.75
CA ASP A 140 11.14 -18.48 -30.90
C ASP A 140 9.80 -17.78 -30.54
N GLN A 141 9.25 -18.13 -29.38
CA GLN A 141 7.99 -17.58 -28.86
C GLN A 141 8.21 -16.59 -27.70
N LEU A 142 9.43 -16.51 -27.14
CA LEU A 142 9.78 -15.60 -26.07
C LEU A 142 9.89 -14.16 -26.56
N SER A 143 9.52 -13.23 -25.69
CA SER A 143 9.59 -11.79 -25.98
C SER A 143 11.03 -11.25 -25.91
N VAL A 144 11.34 -10.26 -26.74
CA VAL A 144 12.54 -9.44 -26.54
C VAL A 144 12.26 -8.45 -25.39
N LEU A 145 12.89 -8.68 -24.25
CA LEU A 145 12.63 -7.93 -23.03
C LEU A 145 13.50 -6.68 -22.93
N PRO A 146 12.96 -5.55 -22.37
CA PRO A 146 13.71 -4.32 -22.24
C PRO A 146 14.83 -4.45 -21.20
N MET A 147 15.94 -3.74 -21.46
CA MET A 147 16.96 -3.45 -20.46
C MET A 147 16.51 -2.24 -19.63
N LEU A 148 16.77 -2.25 -18.32
CA LEU A 148 16.48 -1.13 -17.44
C LEU A 148 17.64 -0.14 -17.32
N SER A 149 18.88 -0.61 -17.47
CA SER A 149 20.05 0.27 -17.47
C SER A 149 19.97 1.32 -18.57
N GLY A 150 20.23 2.56 -18.23
CA GLY A 150 20.09 3.71 -19.11
C GLY A 150 18.66 4.27 -19.25
N GLU A 151 17.67 3.54 -18.80
CA GLU A 151 16.26 4.00 -18.77
C GLU A 151 15.97 4.87 -17.53
N ARG A 152 14.92 5.68 -17.61
CA ARG A 152 14.52 6.60 -16.55
C ARG A 152 13.53 5.93 -15.58
N LEU A 153 13.82 6.05 -14.27
CA LEU A 153 12.94 5.68 -13.17
C LEU A 153 12.33 6.94 -12.54
N GLY A 154 11.04 7.13 -12.71
CA GLY A 154 10.27 8.20 -12.10
C GLY A 154 9.72 7.79 -10.74
N ILE A 155 10.17 8.45 -9.67
CA ILE A 155 9.71 8.20 -8.29
C ILE A 155 8.72 9.30 -7.89
N MET A 156 7.46 8.94 -7.74
CA MET A 156 6.44 9.83 -7.19
C MET A 156 6.44 9.75 -5.66
N GLY A 157 7.20 10.63 -5.01
CA GLY A 157 7.38 10.66 -3.55
C GLY A 157 8.67 10.00 -3.08
N LEU A 158 9.72 10.79 -2.88
CA LEU A 158 11.03 10.36 -2.42
C LEU A 158 11.10 10.39 -0.87
N GLY A 159 10.20 9.61 -0.24
CA GLY A 159 10.17 9.37 1.21
C GLY A 159 10.91 8.09 1.59
N ALA A 160 10.64 7.55 2.78
CA ALA A 160 11.34 6.39 3.32
C ALA A 160 11.31 5.13 2.43
N ILE A 161 10.24 4.91 1.66
CA ILE A 161 10.14 3.80 0.70
C ILE A 161 10.71 4.24 -0.66
N GLY A 162 10.29 5.39 -1.18
CA GLY A 162 10.73 5.86 -2.49
C GLY A 162 12.24 6.03 -2.62
N SER A 163 12.94 6.49 -1.56
CA SER A 163 14.40 6.58 -1.57
C SER A 163 15.10 5.21 -1.58
N ARG A 164 14.49 4.17 -0.98
CA ARG A 164 14.99 2.79 -1.09
C ARG A 164 14.85 2.25 -2.52
N VAL A 165 13.69 2.48 -3.13
CA VAL A 165 13.43 2.09 -4.53
C VAL A 165 14.37 2.84 -5.47
N ALA A 166 14.58 4.14 -5.27
CA ALA A 166 15.49 4.98 -6.04
C ALA A 166 16.94 4.45 -6.01
N ARG A 167 17.46 4.09 -4.81
CA ARG A 167 18.82 3.55 -4.66
C ARG A 167 19.04 2.25 -5.42
N VAL A 168 18.05 1.35 -5.42
CA VAL A 168 18.13 0.12 -6.20
C VAL A 168 18.07 0.42 -7.70
N GLY A 169 17.24 1.38 -8.14
CA GLY A 169 17.19 1.82 -9.54
C GLY A 169 18.52 2.38 -10.01
N ALA A 170 19.18 3.21 -9.20
CA ALA A 170 20.52 3.70 -9.50
C ALA A 170 21.54 2.56 -9.60
N ALA A 171 21.44 1.52 -8.75
CA ALA A 171 22.30 0.33 -8.83
C ALA A 171 22.06 -0.49 -10.11
N PHE A 172 20.87 -0.46 -10.69
CA PHE A 172 20.58 -1.00 -12.03
C PHE A 172 21.05 -0.08 -13.18
N GLY A 173 21.67 1.05 -12.88
CA GLY A 173 22.13 2.02 -13.89
C GLY A 173 21.00 2.85 -14.48
N MET A 174 19.88 3.03 -13.80
CA MET A 174 18.77 3.89 -14.23
C MET A 174 19.03 5.35 -13.85
N GLU A 175 18.54 6.30 -14.67
CA GLU A 175 18.44 7.71 -14.31
C GLU A 175 17.23 7.90 -13.37
N VAL A 176 17.48 8.32 -12.13
CA VAL A 176 16.39 8.51 -11.16
C VAL A 176 15.91 9.95 -11.19
N VAL A 177 14.63 10.13 -11.53
CA VAL A 177 13.93 11.41 -11.42
C VAL A 177 12.81 11.33 -10.39
N THR A 178 12.45 12.43 -9.76
CA THR A 178 11.44 12.45 -8.72
C THR A 178 10.55 13.67 -8.77
N TRP A 179 9.32 13.47 -8.35
CA TRP A 179 8.34 14.51 -8.11
C TRP A 179 7.51 14.24 -6.84
N SER A 180 7.16 15.30 -6.16
CA SER A 180 6.06 15.33 -5.17
C SER A 180 5.62 16.79 -4.98
N PRO A 181 4.43 17.06 -4.40
CA PRO A 181 3.95 18.44 -4.20
C PRO A 181 4.91 19.37 -3.45
N ARG A 182 5.83 18.81 -2.67
CA ARG A 182 6.83 19.56 -1.87
C ARG A 182 8.26 19.12 -2.18
N MET A 183 8.52 18.60 -3.37
CA MET A 183 9.87 18.23 -3.78
C MET A 183 10.67 19.47 -4.13
N THR A 184 11.93 19.52 -3.66
CA THR A 184 12.90 20.54 -4.06
C THR A 184 14.12 19.89 -4.70
N PRO A 185 14.90 20.61 -5.53
CA PRO A 185 16.13 20.09 -6.12
C PRO A 185 17.13 19.55 -5.08
N GLU A 186 17.27 20.25 -3.95
CA GLU A 186 18.19 19.87 -2.87
C GLU A 186 17.79 18.55 -2.21
N ARG A 187 16.48 18.35 -1.97
CA ARG A 187 15.94 17.12 -1.41
C ARG A 187 16.09 15.94 -2.37
N ALA A 188 15.93 16.17 -3.65
CA ALA A 188 16.14 15.14 -4.67
C ALA A 188 17.63 14.77 -4.75
N ALA A 189 18.52 15.78 -4.81
CA ALA A 189 19.96 15.58 -4.90
C ALA A 189 20.54 14.82 -3.69
N ALA A 190 19.98 15.01 -2.49
CA ALA A 190 20.39 14.28 -1.29
C ALA A 190 20.18 12.75 -1.40
N GLU A 191 19.31 12.30 -2.29
CA GLU A 191 19.05 10.88 -2.59
C GLU A 191 19.54 10.48 -4.00
N ASN A 192 20.47 11.26 -4.58
CA ASN A 192 21.01 11.04 -5.93
C ASN A 192 19.91 10.97 -7.03
N ALA A 193 18.85 11.77 -6.89
CA ALA A 193 17.78 11.89 -7.85
C ALA A 193 17.67 13.32 -8.36
N LYS A 194 17.04 13.53 -9.52
CA LYS A 194 16.76 14.84 -10.10
C LYS A 194 15.29 15.20 -9.89
N ALA A 195 15.01 16.36 -9.30
CA ALA A 195 13.67 16.90 -9.22
C ALA A 195 13.21 17.38 -10.61
N VAL A 196 12.01 16.96 -11.02
CA VAL A 196 11.39 17.33 -12.30
C VAL A 196 9.92 17.68 -12.11
N SER A 197 9.25 18.23 -13.14
CA SER A 197 7.80 18.40 -13.12
C SER A 197 7.07 17.04 -13.14
N LEU A 198 5.80 17.01 -12.76
CA LEU A 198 4.97 15.80 -12.89
C LEU A 198 4.85 15.37 -14.35
N GLU A 199 4.64 16.33 -15.24
CA GLU A 199 4.55 16.10 -16.67
C GLU A 199 5.85 15.49 -17.24
N GLU A 200 7.02 16.05 -16.90
CA GLU A 200 8.31 15.50 -17.32
C GLU A 200 8.51 14.09 -16.76
N LEU A 201 8.19 13.85 -15.49
CA LEU A 201 8.30 12.52 -14.89
C LEU A 201 7.46 11.50 -15.66
N LEU A 202 6.19 11.81 -15.91
CA LEU A 202 5.26 10.87 -16.57
C LEU A 202 5.63 10.63 -18.04
N SER A 203 6.00 11.69 -18.77
CA SER A 203 6.26 11.61 -20.23
C SER A 203 7.60 10.99 -20.60
N THR A 204 8.56 10.97 -19.67
CA THR A 204 9.92 10.53 -19.98
C THR A 204 10.34 9.23 -19.28
N SER A 205 9.65 8.82 -18.22
CA SER A 205 10.05 7.62 -17.44
C SER A 205 9.60 6.32 -18.10
N LYS A 206 10.51 5.34 -18.10
CA LYS A 206 10.21 3.95 -18.45
C LYS A 206 9.43 3.26 -17.35
N ILE A 207 9.79 3.53 -16.10
CA ILE A 207 9.11 3.05 -14.90
C ILE A 207 8.62 4.27 -14.12
N VAL A 208 7.35 4.30 -13.75
CA VAL A 208 6.78 5.29 -12.82
C VAL A 208 6.35 4.54 -11.57
N SER A 209 6.99 4.83 -10.43
CA SER A 209 6.71 4.15 -9.15
C SER A 209 6.14 5.12 -8.11
N MET A 210 4.99 4.77 -7.56
CA MET A 210 4.20 5.62 -6.67
C MET A 210 4.46 5.31 -5.20
N HIS A 211 4.92 6.34 -4.44
CA HIS A 211 5.22 6.28 -3.01
C HIS A 211 4.69 7.51 -2.25
N LEU A 212 3.65 8.14 -2.78
CA LEU A 212 2.98 9.28 -2.14
C LEU A 212 2.04 8.81 -1.03
N VAL A 213 1.87 9.65 -0.03
CA VAL A 213 0.80 9.49 0.96
C VAL A 213 -0.53 9.91 0.33
N ALA A 214 -1.56 9.09 0.46
CA ALA A 214 -2.91 9.47 0.05
C ALA A 214 -3.49 10.51 1.01
N GLY A 215 -4.08 11.56 0.46
CA GLY A 215 -4.69 12.66 1.19
C GLY A 215 -5.47 13.59 0.26
N PRO A 216 -6.08 14.66 0.78
CA PRO A 216 -6.91 15.56 -0.04
C PRO A 216 -6.21 16.11 -1.28
N GLY A 217 -4.90 16.39 -1.20
CA GLY A 217 -4.13 16.92 -2.32
C GLY A 217 -3.50 15.86 -3.26
N THR A 218 -3.73 14.56 -3.01
CA THR A 218 -3.15 13.48 -3.81
C THR A 218 -4.17 12.41 -4.22
N LYS A 219 -5.39 12.48 -3.70
CA LYS A 219 -6.48 11.58 -4.10
C LYS A 219 -6.81 11.79 -5.58
N GLY A 220 -6.82 10.72 -6.36
CA GLY A 220 -7.10 10.76 -7.80
C GLY A 220 -6.06 11.55 -8.61
N LEU A 221 -4.85 11.74 -8.08
CA LEU A 221 -3.78 12.50 -8.73
C LEU A 221 -3.45 11.96 -10.12
N ILE A 222 -3.50 10.65 -10.28
CA ILE A 222 -3.31 9.99 -11.58
C ILE A 222 -4.69 9.68 -12.17
N SER A 223 -5.13 10.56 -13.04
CA SER A 223 -6.37 10.48 -13.81
C SER A 223 -6.08 10.27 -15.29
N ALA A 224 -7.10 10.34 -16.14
CA ALA A 224 -6.99 10.16 -17.59
C ALA A 224 -5.91 11.07 -18.21
N ASP A 225 -5.86 12.35 -17.82
CA ASP A 225 -4.91 13.32 -18.35
C ASP A 225 -3.46 12.94 -18.02
N GLN A 226 -3.18 12.53 -16.79
CA GLN A 226 -1.85 12.11 -16.36
C GLN A 226 -1.44 10.78 -17.02
N LEU A 227 -2.37 9.84 -17.15
CA LEU A 227 -2.12 8.57 -17.84
C LEU A 227 -1.82 8.78 -19.32
N ALA A 228 -2.47 9.75 -19.99
CA ALA A 228 -2.23 10.09 -21.38
C ALA A 228 -0.82 10.66 -21.63
N LEU A 229 -0.17 11.24 -20.62
CA LEU A 229 1.22 11.72 -20.72
C LEU A 229 2.24 10.57 -20.72
N MET A 230 1.90 9.42 -20.16
CA MET A 230 2.84 8.31 -20.00
C MET A 230 3.28 7.72 -21.35
N ARG A 231 4.49 7.19 -21.41
CA ARG A 231 5.00 6.49 -22.61
C ARG A 231 4.19 5.22 -22.88
N PRO A 232 3.96 4.84 -24.16
CA PRO A 232 3.26 3.59 -24.50
C PRO A 232 4.00 2.32 -24.02
N ASP A 233 5.30 2.43 -23.82
CA ASP A 233 6.16 1.34 -23.36
C ASP A 233 6.51 1.43 -21.87
N SER A 234 5.88 2.35 -21.13
CA SER A 234 6.12 2.54 -19.71
C SER A 234 5.33 1.57 -18.83
N ILE A 235 5.79 1.41 -17.59
CA ILE A 235 5.15 0.60 -16.55
C ILE A 235 4.80 1.51 -15.37
N LEU A 236 3.51 1.55 -14.99
CA LEU A 236 3.04 2.20 -13.78
C LEU A 236 3.03 1.21 -12.62
N VAL A 237 3.71 1.56 -11.53
CA VAL A 237 3.79 0.69 -10.33
C VAL A 237 3.19 1.41 -9.13
N ASN A 238 2.24 0.76 -8.44
CA ASN A 238 1.63 1.32 -7.24
C ASN A 238 1.63 0.33 -6.07
N THR A 239 2.52 0.53 -5.12
CA THR A 239 2.58 -0.17 -3.83
C THR A 239 2.22 0.76 -2.66
N SER A 240 1.58 1.89 -2.95
CA SER A 240 1.22 2.90 -1.95
C SER A 240 -0.25 2.82 -1.53
N ARG A 241 -1.15 3.47 -2.29
CA ARG A 241 -2.60 3.47 -2.00
C ARG A 241 -3.41 3.49 -3.30
N ALA A 242 -4.51 2.73 -3.34
CA ALA A 242 -5.44 2.72 -4.48
C ALA A 242 -5.97 4.13 -4.79
N ALA A 243 -6.34 4.87 -3.76
CA ALA A 243 -6.91 6.22 -3.87
C ALA A 243 -6.04 7.27 -4.61
N LEU A 244 -4.77 6.98 -4.92
CA LEU A 244 -3.91 7.86 -5.72
C LEU A 244 -4.23 7.82 -7.21
N ILE A 245 -4.86 6.75 -7.69
CA ILE A 245 -5.19 6.51 -9.09
C ILE A 245 -6.70 6.43 -9.26
N ASN A 246 -7.24 7.04 -10.30
CA ASN A 246 -8.58 6.72 -10.76
C ASN A 246 -8.53 5.36 -11.49
N MET A 247 -9.05 4.32 -10.86
CA MET A 247 -8.96 2.95 -11.40
C MET A 247 -9.72 2.77 -12.71
N SER A 248 -10.86 3.45 -12.90
CA SER A 248 -11.60 3.42 -14.16
C SER A 248 -10.81 4.05 -15.31
N ASP A 249 -10.12 5.17 -15.04
CA ASP A 249 -9.27 5.81 -16.03
C ASP A 249 -8.05 4.94 -16.35
N LEU A 250 -7.45 4.29 -15.35
CA LEU A 250 -6.34 3.36 -15.57
C LEU A 250 -6.75 2.17 -16.46
N GLN A 251 -7.92 1.58 -16.24
CA GLN A 251 -8.42 0.50 -17.09
C GLN A 251 -8.58 0.93 -18.55
N LYS A 252 -9.16 2.11 -18.79
CA LYS A 252 -9.31 2.68 -20.13
C LYS A 252 -7.96 2.99 -20.78
N ALA A 253 -7.04 3.55 -20.01
CA ALA A 253 -5.70 3.91 -20.47
C ALA A 253 -4.88 2.67 -20.88
N LEU A 254 -4.92 1.60 -20.07
CA LEU A 254 -4.28 0.32 -20.40
C LEU A 254 -4.90 -0.32 -21.66
N ALA A 255 -6.21 -0.26 -21.83
CA ALA A 255 -6.88 -0.73 -23.04
C ALA A 255 -6.47 0.07 -24.27
N ALA A 256 -6.15 1.37 -24.10
CA ALA A 256 -5.61 2.24 -25.15
C ALA A 256 -4.08 2.09 -25.33
N GLY A 257 -3.41 1.24 -24.55
CA GLY A 257 -1.96 0.97 -24.62
C GLY A 257 -1.08 2.07 -24.05
N ARG A 258 -1.59 2.90 -23.11
CA ARG A 258 -0.83 3.99 -22.49
C ARG A 258 -1.28 4.26 -21.04
N PRO A 259 -0.48 3.84 -20.00
CA PRO A 259 0.82 3.16 -20.09
C PRO A 259 0.71 1.77 -20.72
N GLY A 260 1.85 1.21 -21.16
CA GLY A 260 1.88 -0.13 -21.75
C GLY A 260 1.55 -1.24 -20.75
N GLN A 261 1.88 -1.03 -19.47
CA GLN A 261 1.61 -1.97 -18.37
C GLN A 261 1.35 -1.25 -17.06
N ALA A 262 0.67 -1.93 -16.13
CA ALA A 262 0.58 -1.53 -14.74
C ALA A 262 0.82 -2.74 -13.83
N ALA A 263 1.53 -2.52 -12.72
CA ALA A 263 1.76 -3.50 -11.67
C ALA A 263 1.35 -2.89 -10.32
N ILE A 264 0.26 -3.37 -9.75
CA ILE A 264 -0.37 -2.77 -8.57
C ILE A 264 -0.55 -3.78 -7.44
N ASP A 265 -0.20 -3.37 -6.22
CA ASP A 265 -0.40 -4.12 -4.98
C ASP A 265 -1.68 -3.68 -4.25
N VAL A 266 -2.18 -2.49 -4.57
CA VAL A 266 -3.30 -1.84 -3.89
C VAL A 266 -4.40 -1.46 -4.88
N PHE A 267 -5.64 -1.90 -4.61
CA PHE A 267 -6.82 -1.63 -5.44
C PHE A 267 -8.07 -1.60 -4.56
N ASP A 268 -9.12 -0.93 -5.03
CA ASP A 268 -10.43 -0.95 -4.38
C ASP A 268 -11.19 -2.22 -4.80
N ILE A 269 -11.86 -2.87 -3.83
CA ILE A 269 -12.67 -4.09 -4.03
C ILE A 269 -14.15 -3.69 -4.06
#